data_fd90b0abea611a90953da9f779d8d8e2
#
_entry.id   fd90b0abea611a90953da9f779d8d8e2
#
_cell.length_a   1.000
_cell.length_b   1.000
_cell.length_c   1.000
_cell.angle_alpha   90.00
_cell.angle_beta   90.00
_cell.angle_gamma   90.00
#
_symmetry.space_group_name_H-M   'P 1'
#
loop_
_entity.id
_entity.type
_entity.pdbx_description
1 polymer ?
#
loop_
_entity_poly.entity_id
_entity_poly.type
_entity_poly.pdbx_seq_one_letter_code
_entity_poly.pdbx_strand_id
1 'polypeptide(L)'
;GGTSGGGTSGDGPKPGGGDKPVPKDPIELMDKSRFVGWREGANCLSLCKETLKKYGLSNYGSSLNVFKLVDSANGLLTNWGNDPAQNYKNAIECIDKHLNAKRVIIVGVDYDLDLNPNIYGTDHFIVVTGRGYDTSRQQYYYTFMDNATSNSDDGCSNINRLYYKTENLKLEGSTKVANRYYTVTQVRPNDGGKYDTTSL
;
A
#
# COMPACT_ATOMS: atom_id res chain seq x y z
N GLY A 1 2.26 65.58 32.01
CA GLY A 1 2.01 64.96 30.74
C GLY A 1 2.75 63.61 30.66
N GLY A 2 2.02 62.54 30.78
CA GLY A 2 2.58 61.18 30.63
C GLY A 2 1.90 60.54 29.42
N THR A 3 2.68 60.16 28.42
CA THR A 3 2.27 59.36 27.26
C THR A 3 2.58 57.89 27.50
N SER A 4 1.53 57.10 27.62
CA SER A 4 1.66 55.63 27.65
C SER A 4 1.79 55.06 26.23
N GLY A 5 2.90 54.38 25.96
CA GLY A 5 3.10 53.64 24.75
C GLY A 5 2.45 52.25 24.84
N GLY A 6 1.50 52.00 23.97
CA GLY A 6 0.90 50.70 23.81
C GLY A 6 1.81 49.78 22.97
N GLY A 7 2.27 48.69 23.57
CA GLY A 7 2.97 47.64 22.85
C GLY A 7 1.95 46.71 22.17
N THR A 8 1.99 46.67 20.85
CA THR A 8 1.30 45.62 20.08
C THR A 8 2.14 44.39 20.07
N SER A 9 1.74 43.36 20.84
CA SER A 9 2.27 42.02 20.71
C SER A 9 1.80 41.42 19.39
N GLY A 10 2.73 41.30 18.46
CA GLY A 10 2.48 40.56 17.21
C GLY A 10 2.39 39.07 17.49
N ASP A 11 1.18 38.52 17.35
CA ASP A 11 1.00 37.08 17.25
C ASP A 11 1.67 36.61 15.94
N GLY A 12 2.84 35.98 16.07
CA GLY A 12 3.44 35.27 14.98
C GLY A 12 2.54 34.10 14.53
N PRO A 13 2.61 33.68 13.26
CA PRO A 13 1.80 32.58 12.79
C PRO A 13 2.13 31.32 13.62
N LYS A 14 1.08 30.73 14.23
CA LYS A 14 1.17 29.42 14.89
C LYS A 14 1.66 28.40 13.86
N PRO A 15 2.64 27.54 14.19
CA PRO A 15 3.01 26.44 13.32
C PRO A 15 1.76 25.62 13.03
N GLY A 16 1.45 25.44 11.76
CA GLY A 16 0.28 24.71 11.30
C GLY A 16 0.27 23.32 11.92
N GLY A 17 -0.78 23.04 12.69
CA GLY A 17 -1.07 21.69 13.11
C GLY A 17 -1.25 20.84 11.85
N GLY A 18 -0.32 19.93 11.59
CA GLY A 18 -0.48 18.98 10.51
C GLY A 18 -1.85 18.33 10.64
N ASP A 19 -2.62 18.33 9.56
CA ASP A 19 -3.92 17.69 9.52
C ASP A 19 -3.77 16.25 10.03
N LYS A 20 -4.38 15.97 11.19
CA LYS A 20 -4.45 14.60 11.68
C LYS A 20 -5.19 13.79 10.63
N PRO A 21 -4.66 12.64 10.20
CA PRO A 21 -5.34 11.83 9.20
C PRO A 21 -6.78 11.57 9.66
N VAL A 22 -7.73 11.77 8.73
CA VAL A 22 -9.14 11.47 8.99
C VAL A 22 -9.25 10.00 9.39
N PRO A 23 -9.90 9.68 10.54
CA PRO A 23 -10.05 8.30 10.97
C PRO A 23 -10.74 7.48 9.87
N LYS A 24 -10.16 6.33 9.53
CA LYS A 24 -10.72 5.38 8.58
C LYS A 24 -11.23 4.17 9.34
N ASP A 25 -12.43 3.71 9.00
CA ASP A 25 -12.99 2.51 9.62
C ASP A 25 -12.13 1.28 9.32
N PRO A 26 -11.92 0.40 10.31
CA PRO A 26 -11.23 -0.86 10.08
C PRO A 26 -12.05 -1.74 9.14
N ILE A 27 -11.35 -2.46 8.26
CA ILE A 27 -11.93 -3.43 7.34
C ILE A 27 -11.11 -4.71 7.42
N GLU A 28 -11.77 -5.84 7.57
CA GLU A 28 -11.13 -7.16 7.58
C GLU A 28 -11.86 -8.09 6.61
N LEU A 29 -11.19 -8.38 5.49
CA LEU A 29 -11.69 -9.30 4.47
C LEU A 29 -10.86 -10.59 4.40
N MET A 30 -9.83 -10.72 5.23
CA MET A 30 -8.96 -11.88 5.23
C MET A 30 -9.74 -13.14 5.61
N ASP A 31 -9.67 -14.14 4.74
CA ASP A 31 -10.29 -15.44 4.93
C ASP A 31 -9.30 -16.53 4.48
N LYS A 32 -8.76 -17.26 5.45
CA LYS A 32 -7.79 -18.33 5.18
C LYS A 32 -8.28 -19.37 4.18
N SER A 33 -9.58 -19.63 4.13
CA SER A 33 -10.16 -20.60 3.19
C SER A 33 -10.06 -20.17 1.73
N ARG A 34 -9.81 -18.88 1.51
CA ARG A 34 -9.62 -18.28 0.18
C ARG A 34 -8.16 -18.08 -0.20
N PHE A 35 -7.25 -18.38 0.72
CA PHE A 35 -5.81 -18.28 0.47
C PHE A 35 -5.35 -19.30 -0.56
N VAL A 36 -4.56 -18.83 -1.53
CA VAL A 36 -3.88 -19.67 -2.50
C VAL A 36 -2.38 -19.42 -2.35
N GLY A 37 -1.71 -20.38 -1.69
CA GLY A 37 -0.29 -20.30 -1.39
C GLY A 37 0.60 -20.89 -2.48
N TRP A 38 1.89 -20.78 -2.24
CA TRP A 38 2.92 -21.29 -3.13
C TRP A 38 2.74 -22.77 -3.47
N ARG A 39 2.98 -23.10 -4.73
CA ARG A 39 3.13 -24.45 -5.24
C ARG A 39 4.10 -24.46 -6.40
N GLU A 40 4.72 -25.58 -6.64
CA GLU A 40 5.67 -25.75 -7.74
C GLU A 40 5.04 -25.39 -9.10
N GLY A 41 5.79 -24.66 -9.92
CA GLY A 41 5.38 -24.26 -11.26
C GLY A 41 4.41 -23.05 -11.31
N ALA A 42 3.93 -22.53 -10.19
CA ALA A 42 3.10 -21.35 -10.15
C ALA A 42 3.93 -20.07 -9.90
N ASN A 43 3.53 -18.96 -10.53
CA ASN A 43 4.09 -17.65 -10.22
C ASN A 43 3.17 -16.86 -9.27
N CYS A 44 3.75 -15.93 -8.54
CA CYS A 44 3.06 -15.15 -7.51
C CYS A 44 1.84 -14.38 -8.05
N LEU A 45 1.91 -13.82 -9.23
CA LEU A 45 0.78 -13.09 -9.84
C LEU A 45 -0.38 -14.03 -10.15
N SER A 46 -0.11 -15.22 -10.68
CA SER A 46 -1.14 -16.22 -10.94
C SER A 46 -1.83 -16.68 -9.66
N LEU A 47 -1.05 -16.89 -8.58
CA LEU A 47 -1.61 -17.24 -7.26
C LEU A 47 -2.49 -16.12 -6.70
N CYS A 48 -2.09 -14.85 -6.85
CA CYS A 48 -2.93 -13.71 -6.50
C CYS A 48 -4.26 -13.71 -7.26
N LYS A 49 -4.22 -13.95 -8.57
CA LYS A 49 -5.44 -14.02 -9.40
C LYS A 49 -6.37 -15.15 -8.97
N GLU A 50 -5.82 -16.31 -8.62
CA GLU A 50 -6.60 -17.42 -8.08
C GLU A 50 -7.24 -17.06 -6.72
N THR A 51 -6.53 -16.33 -5.86
CA THR A 51 -7.08 -15.80 -4.62
C THR A 51 -8.26 -14.86 -4.91
N LEU A 52 -8.11 -13.89 -5.81
CA LEU A 52 -9.20 -13.00 -6.19
C LEU A 52 -10.42 -13.77 -6.72
N LYS A 53 -10.20 -14.81 -7.53
CA LYS A 53 -11.27 -15.68 -8.00
C LYS A 53 -12.03 -16.35 -6.85
N LYS A 54 -11.33 -16.78 -5.79
CA LYS A 54 -11.98 -17.34 -4.59
C LYS A 54 -12.79 -16.30 -3.82
N TYR A 55 -12.47 -15.02 -3.96
CA TYR A 55 -13.30 -13.91 -3.46
C TYR A 55 -14.49 -13.56 -4.40
N GLY A 56 -14.69 -14.32 -5.48
CA GLY A 56 -15.76 -14.08 -6.43
C GLY A 56 -15.48 -12.93 -7.41
N LEU A 57 -14.24 -12.50 -7.53
CA LEU A 57 -13.84 -11.42 -8.44
C LEU A 57 -13.49 -12.01 -9.82
N SER A 58 -14.03 -11.40 -10.87
CA SER A 58 -13.73 -11.76 -12.26
C SER A 58 -12.70 -10.83 -12.92
N ASN A 59 -12.54 -9.63 -12.40
CA ASN A 59 -11.48 -8.70 -12.78
C ASN A 59 -10.34 -8.79 -11.77
N TYR A 60 -9.14 -9.04 -12.23
CA TYR A 60 -7.96 -9.26 -11.39
C TYR A 60 -6.97 -8.10 -11.41
N GLY A 61 -7.27 -7.03 -12.15
CA GLY A 61 -6.37 -5.91 -12.35
C GLY A 61 -5.46 -6.08 -13.58
N SER A 62 -5.55 -5.14 -14.51
CA SER A 62 -4.74 -5.10 -15.71
C SER A 62 -3.35 -4.53 -15.41
N SER A 63 -2.33 -5.04 -16.11
CA SER A 63 -1.00 -4.42 -16.12
C SER A 63 -0.95 -3.07 -16.86
N LEU A 64 -2.01 -2.75 -17.61
CA LEU A 64 -2.13 -1.48 -18.36
C LEU A 64 -2.80 -0.37 -17.53
N ASN A 65 -3.32 -0.67 -16.37
CA ASN A 65 -4.00 0.28 -15.49
C ASN A 65 -3.49 0.09 -14.06
N VAL A 66 -2.27 0.52 -13.80
CA VAL A 66 -1.61 0.39 -12.50
C VAL A 66 -1.17 1.75 -11.98
N PHE A 67 -1.29 1.95 -10.67
CA PHE A 67 -0.55 3.01 -9.99
C PHE A 67 0.86 2.53 -9.72
N LYS A 68 1.82 3.08 -10.41
CA LYS A 68 3.23 2.87 -10.11
C LYS A 68 3.65 3.83 -9.00
N LEU A 69 4.17 3.32 -7.88
CA LEU A 69 4.52 4.15 -6.72
C LEU A 69 6.01 4.40 -6.62
N VAL A 70 6.80 3.41 -6.95
CA VAL A 70 8.26 3.52 -6.89
C VAL A 70 8.88 2.84 -8.10
N ASP A 71 10.06 3.28 -8.44
CA ASP A 71 10.93 2.64 -9.42
C ASP A 71 12.27 2.33 -8.80
N SER A 72 12.98 1.38 -9.35
CA SER A 72 14.36 1.08 -8.98
C SER A 72 15.30 1.77 -9.96
N ALA A 73 16.17 2.60 -9.43
CA ALA A 73 17.24 3.24 -10.18
C ALA A 73 18.57 3.05 -9.46
N ASN A 74 19.54 2.39 -10.09
CA ASN A 74 20.86 2.13 -9.52
C ASN A 74 20.82 1.42 -8.15
N GLY A 75 19.91 0.44 -7.97
CA GLY A 75 19.73 -0.28 -6.71
C GLY A 75 18.99 0.51 -5.63
N LEU A 76 18.42 1.66 -5.93
CA LEU A 76 17.66 2.49 -5.00
C LEU A 76 16.21 2.58 -5.43
N LEU A 77 15.29 2.48 -4.47
CA LEU A 77 13.88 2.78 -4.71
C LEU A 77 13.65 4.29 -4.71
N THR A 78 13.12 4.81 -5.80
CA THR A 78 12.76 6.21 -5.96
C THR A 78 11.24 6.35 -6.13
N ASN A 79 10.67 7.40 -5.56
CA ASN A 79 9.24 7.67 -5.75
C ASN A 79 8.96 8.02 -7.21
N TRP A 80 7.89 7.44 -7.75
CA TRP A 80 7.51 7.57 -9.14
C TRP A 80 6.66 8.80 -9.43
N GLY A 81 6.95 9.43 -10.57
CA GLY A 81 6.08 10.42 -11.20
C GLY A 81 6.54 11.86 -10.99
N ASN A 82 5.89 12.77 -11.76
CA ASN A 82 6.15 14.21 -11.69
C ASN A 82 5.57 14.84 -10.41
N ASP A 83 4.52 14.23 -9.86
CA ASP A 83 3.94 14.58 -8.55
C ASP A 83 3.79 13.31 -7.70
N PRO A 84 4.87 12.82 -7.08
CA PRO A 84 4.84 11.59 -6.31
C PRO A 84 3.87 11.63 -5.13
N ALA A 85 3.68 12.77 -4.49
CA ALA A 85 2.76 12.92 -3.36
C ALA A 85 1.30 12.72 -3.80
N GLN A 86 0.89 13.32 -4.91
CA GLN A 86 -0.45 13.15 -5.45
C GLN A 86 -0.67 11.72 -5.98
N ASN A 87 0.34 11.16 -6.66
CA ASN A 87 0.29 9.77 -7.14
C ASN A 87 0.12 8.78 -5.98
N TYR A 88 0.88 8.93 -4.92
CA TYR A 88 0.77 8.12 -3.72
C TYR A 88 -0.63 8.25 -3.07
N LYS A 89 -1.13 9.47 -2.93
CA LYS A 89 -2.48 9.74 -2.41
C LYS A 89 -3.55 9.03 -3.25
N ASN A 90 -3.46 9.13 -4.57
CA ASN A 90 -4.41 8.48 -5.49
C ASN A 90 -4.37 6.94 -5.36
N ALA A 91 -3.20 6.36 -5.19
CA ALA A 91 -3.05 4.92 -5.00
C ALA A 91 -3.66 4.45 -3.67
N ILE A 92 -3.46 5.20 -2.58
CA ILE A 92 -4.08 4.91 -1.28
C ILE A 92 -5.61 5.03 -1.36
N GLU A 93 -6.13 6.07 -1.99
CA GLU A 93 -7.57 6.24 -2.19
C GLU A 93 -8.16 5.09 -3.02
N CYS A 94 -7.42 4.60 -4.00
CA CYS A 94 -7.81 3.42 -4.79
C CYS A 94 -7.91 2.15 -3.92
N ILE A 95 -6.91 1.87 -3.09
CA ILE A 95 -6.95 0.73 -2.17
C ILE A 95 -8.14 0.86 -1.22
N ASP A 96 -8.32 2.01 -0.60
CA ASP A 96 -9.42 2.27 0.34
C ASP A 96 -10.79 2.09 -0.33
N LYS A 97 -10.97 2.59 -1.55
CA LYS A 97 -12.19 2.42 -2.32
C LYS A 97 -12.51 0.94 -2.59
N HIS A 98 -11.49 0.15 -2.95
CA HIS A 98 -11.65 -1.29 -3.14
C HIS A 98 -12.07 -1.99 -1.85
N LEU A 99 -11.37 -1.75 -0.76
CA LEU A 99 -11.69 -2.35 0.54
C LEU A 99 -13.08 -1.93 1.04
N ASN A 100 -13.46 -0.66 0.88
CA ASN A 100 -14.81 -0.18 1.22
C ASN A 100 -15.91 -0.90 0.40
N ALA A 101 -15.62 -1.27 -0.83
CA ALA A 101 -16.49 -2.07 -1.68
C ALA A 101 -16.35 -3.59 -1.45
N LYS A 102 -15.65 -4.01 -0.40
CA LYS A 102 -15.35 -5.41 -0.07
C LYS A 102 -14.61 -6.16 -1.18
N ARG A 103 -13.72 -5.46 -1.84
CA ARG A 103 -12.86 -6.00 -2.89
C ARG A 103 -11.42 -6.05 -2.39
N VAL A 104 -10.85 -7.24 -2.36
CA VAL A 104 -9.41 -7.43 -2.18
C VAL A 104 -8.67 -6.99 -3.44
N ILE A 105 -7.42 -6.56 -3.32
CA ILE A 105 -6.69 -5.94 -4.43
C ILE A 105 -5.24 -6.42 -4.49
N ILE A 106 -4.75 -6.68 -5.70
CA ILE A 106 -3.36 -7.07 -5.94
C ILE A 106 -2.46 -5.84 -5.89
N VAL A 107 -1.35 -5.97 -5.19
CA VAL A 107 -0.25 -5.01 -5.22
C VAL A 107 1.06 -5.71 -5.54
N GLY A 108 1.94 -5.03 -6.27
CA GLY A 108 3.32 -5.47 -6.46
C GLY A 108 4.21 -4.90 -5.36
N VAL A 109 5.19 -5.67 -4.94
CA VAL A 109 6.14 -5.29 -3.89
C VAL A 109 7.57 -5.58 -4.30
N ASP A 110 8.49 -4.81 -3.72
CA ASP A 110 9.93 -5.04 -3.78
C ASP A 110 10.41 -5.50 -2.40
N TYR A 111 11.30 -6.48 -2.34
CA TYR A 111 11.94 -6.94 -1.11
C TYR A 111 13.45 -7.16 -1.25
N ASP A 112 13.97 -7.06 -2.47
CA ASP A 112 15.40 -7.24 -2.76
C ASP A 112 15.89 -6.07 -3.61
N LEU A 113 16.53 -5.13 -2.97
CA LEU A 113 17.00 -3.90 -3.58
C LEU A 113 18.15 -4.09 -4.58
N ASP A 114 18.76 -5.30 -4.59
CA ASP A 114 20.11 -5.41 -5.17
C ASP A 114 20.17 -6.10 -6.53
N LEU A 115 19.22 -6.92 -6.93
CA LEU A 115 19.64 -7.99 -7.83
C LEU A 115 19.02 -8.01 -9.22
N ASN A 116 17.93 -7.38 -9.45
CA ASN A 116 17.39 -7.26 -10.81
C ASN A 116 16.28 -6.24 -10.83
N PRO A 117 16.46 -5.06 -11.38
CA PRO A 117 15.34 -4.20 -11.68
C PRO A 117 14.50 -4.91 -12.74
N ASN A 118 13.62 -5.80 -12.28
CA ASN A 118 12.59 -6.34 -13.11
C ASN A 118 11.61 -5.20 -13.44
N ILE A 119 10.68 -5.45 -14.29
CA ILE A 119 9.72 -4.45 -14.76
C ILE A 119 9.13 -3.69 -13.57
N TYR A 120 9.49 -2.42 -13.42
CA TYR A 120 9.03 -1.49 -12.37
C TYR A 120 9.53 -1.80 -10.95
N GLY A 121 10.64 -2.51 -10.78
CA GLY A 121 11.18 -2.86 -9.47
C GLY A 121 10.30 -3.83 -8.67
N THR A 122 9.34 -4.51 -9.30
CA THR A 122 8.45 -5.45 -8.62
C THR A 122 9.06 -6.85 -8.60
N ASP A 123 9.29 -7.39 -7.40
CA ASP A 123 9.83 -8.74 -7.19
C ASP A 123 8.75 -9.77 -6.92
N HIS A 124 7.64 -9.34 -6.35
CA HIS A 124 6.60 -10.21 -5.86
C HIS A 124 5.22 -9.53 -5.92
N PHE A 125 4.15 -10.34 -5.93
CA PHE A 125 2.77 -9.88 -5.87
C PHE A 125 2.06 -10.49 -4.68
N ILE A 126 1.30 -9.68 -3.97
CA ILE A 126 0.50 -10.03 -2.79
C ILE A 126 -0.92 -9.49 -2.93
N VAL A 127 -1.82 -9.92 -2.05
CA VAL A 127 -3.22 -9.49 -2.04
C VAL A 127 -3.52 -8.72 -0.76
N VAL A 128 -3.85 -7.45 -0.88
CA VAL A 128 -4.32 -6.62 0.23
C VAL A 128 -5.75 -7.00 0.58
N THR A 129 -6.00 -7.27 1.87
CA THR A 129 -7.25 -7.84 2.37
C THR A 129 -7.94 -7.04 3.46
N GLY A 130 -7.32 -5.99 3.96
CA GLY A 130 -7.91 -5.22 5.04
C GLY A 130 -7.13 -3.98 5.40
N ARG A 131 -7.67 -3.24 6.35
CA ARG A 131 -7.14 -1.97 6.86
C ARG A 131 -7.37 -1.89 8.35
N GLY A 132 -6.38 -1.39 9.08
CA GLY A 132 -6.50 -1.12 10.50
C GLY A 132 -5.65 0.07 10.93
N TYR A 133 -5.72 0.39 12.21
CA TYR A 133 -4.92 1.44 12.83
C TYR A 133 -4.09 0.86 13.97
N ASP A 134 -2.79 1.05 13.91
CA ASP A 134 -1.84 0.65 14.95
C ASP A 134 -1.68 1.80 15.94
N THR A 135 -2.26 1.67 17.13
CA THR A 135 -2.24 2.72 18.15
C THR A 135 -0.85 2.96 18.71
N SER A 136 0.00 1.92 18.78
CA SER A 136 1.38 2.06 19.26
C SER A 136 2.27 2.82 18.29
N ARG A 137 2.07 2.63 16.99
CA ARG A 137 2.79 3.36 15.94
C ARG A 137 2.10 4.65 15.51
N GLN A 138 0.82 4.82 15.89
CA GLN A 138 -0.03 5.92 15.42
C GLN A 138 -0.09 5.99 13.89
N GLN A 139 -0.22 4.83 13.25
CA GLN A 139 -0.21 4.69 11.80
C GLN A 139 -1.32 3.76 11.32
N TYR A 140 -1.89 4.08 10.16
CA TYR A 140 -2.73 3.14 9.42
C TYR A 140 -1.87 2.07 8.76
N TYR A 141 -2.44 0.87 8.61
CA TYR A 141 -1.83 -0.23 7.88
C TYR A 141 -2.87 -0.95 7.04
N TYR A 142 -2.38 -1.66 6.04
CA TYR A 142 -3.12 -2.66 5.29
C TYR A 142 -2.63 -4.05 5.65
N THR A 143 -3.57 -4.98 5.86
CA THR A 143 -3.26 -6.40 5.97
C THR A 143 -3.18 -7.03 4.59
N PHE A 144 -2.41 -8.08 4.45
CA PHE A 144 -2.27 -8.78 3.17
C PHE A 144 -2.06 -10.29 3.32
N MET A 145 -2.43 -11.01 2.28
CA MET A 145 -2.07 -12.40 2.07
C MET A 145 -0.77 -12.49 1.28
N ASP A 146 0.17 -13.30 1.78
CA ASP A 146 1.45 -13.54 1.14
C ASP A 146 1.54 -14.98 0.62
N ASN A 147 1.54 -15.12 -0.69
CA ASN A 147 1.58 -16.43 -1.36
C ASN A 147 3.00 -16.99 -1.55
N ALA A 148 4.04 -16.37 -0.99
CA ALA A 148 5.40 -16.91 -1.01
C ALA A 148 5.58 -18.13 -0.10
N THR A 149 4.53 -18.58 0.54
CA THR A 149 4.46 -19.79 1.35
C THR A 149 3.23 -20.63 1.02
N SER A 150 3.30 -21.94 1.20
CA SER A 150 2.12 -22.82 1.17
C SER A 150 1.39 -22.86 2.52
N ASN A 151 2.01 -22.37 3.59
CA ASN A 151 1.44 -22.33 4.93
C ASN A 151 0.46 -21.16 5.05
N SER A 152 -0.84 -21.47 5.18
CA SER A 152 -1.89 -20.44 5.28
C SER A 152 -1.81 -19.63 6.57
N ASP A 153 -1.27 -20.17 7.66
CA ASP A 153 -1.10 -19.41 8.91
C ASP A 153 -0.07 -18.31 8.76
N ASP A 154 1.04 -18.58 8.07
CA ASP A 154 2.05 -17.60 7.78
C ASP A 154 1.59 -16.63 6.67
N GLY A 155 1.00 -17.18 5.59
CA GLY A 155 0.50 -16.39 4.47
C GLY A 155 -0.63 -15.43 4.84
N CYS A 156 -1.44 -15.79 5.84
CA CYS A 156 -2.56 -14.97 6.35
C CYS A 156 -2.29 -14.42 7.76
N SER A 157 -1.04 -14.30 8.16
CA SER A 157 -0.70 -13.80 9.49
C SER A 157 -1.17 -12.35 9.67
N ASN A 158 -1.66 -12.03 10.88
CA ASN A 158 -2.08 -10.69 11.24
C ASN A 158 -0.92 -9.69 11.37
N ILE A 159 0.32 -10.17 11.36
CA ILE A 159 1.51 -9.30 11.33
C ILE A 159 1.96 -8.97 9.92
N ASN A 160 1.34 -9.56 8.89
CA ASN A 160 1.55 -9.15 7.50
C ASN A 160 0.90 -7.79 7.28
N ARG A 161 1.66 -6.73 7.45
CA ARG A 161 1.17 -5.35 7.44
C ARG A 161 2.03 -4.44 6.59
N LEU A 162 1.37 -3.60 5.79
CA LEU A 162 1.96 -2.49 5.07
C LEU A 162 1.53 -1.19 5.73
N TYR A 163 2.46 -0.45 6.29
CA TYR A 163 2.17 0.81 6.95
C TYR A 163 2.16 1.98 5.98
N TYR A 164 1.14 2.83 6.12
CA TYR A 164 1.01 4.05 5.35
C TYR A 164 1.95 5.13 5.89
N LYS A 165 3.05 5.36 5.19
CA LYS A 165 4.07 6.34 5.57
C LYS A 165 4.00 7.55 4.65
N THR A 166 3.53 8.68 5.19
CA THR A 166 3.42 9.92 4.43
C THR A 166 4.75 10.66 4.28
N GLU A 167 5.63 10.51 5.25
CA GLU A 167 6.92 11.20 5.28
C GLU A 167 7.87 10.82 4.14
N ASN A 168 7.80 9.59 3.65
CA ASN A 168 8.62 9.10 2.53
C ASN A 168 7.80 8.67 1.31
N LEU A 169 6.48 8.82 1.35
CA LEU A 169 5.55 8.42 0.29
C LEU A 169 5.67 6.92 -0.07
N LYS A 170 5.90 6.07 0.92
CA LYS A 170 6.00 4.62 0.75
C LYS A 170 4.97 3.89 1.59
N LEU A 171 4.43 2.85 0.99
CA LEU A 171 3.59 1.86 1.65
C LEU A 171 4.44 0.62 1.86
N GLU A 172 4.84 0.34 3.11
CA GLU A 172 5.86 -0.67 3.39
C GLU A 172 5.69 -1.33 4.74
N GLY A 173 6.15 -2.56 4.88
CA GLY A 173 6.12 -3.29 6.13
C GLY A 173 6.55 -4.76 6.00
N SER A 174 6.51 -5.47 7.11
CA SER A 174 7.00 -6.83 7.24
C SER A 174 5.95 -7.87 6.90
N THR A 175 6.41 -8.99 6.40
CA THR A 175 5.65 -10.24 6.26
C THR A 175 6.16 -11.30 7.23
N LYS A 176 5.30 -12.23 7.64
CA LYS A 176 5.69 -13.44 8.39
C LYS A 176 6.53 -14.39 7.54
N VAL A 177 6.39 -14.33 6.23
CA VAL A 177 7.04 -15.24 5.30
C VAL A 177 8.49 -14.86 5.10
N ALA A 178 9.41 -15.77 5.48
CA ALA A 178 10.86 -15.62 5.31
C ALA A 178 11.44 -14.31 5.90
N ASN A 179 10.78 -13.68 6.87
CA ASN A 179 11.19 -12.42 7.49
C ASN A 179 11.52 -11.30 6.50
N ARG A 180 10.80 -11.25 5.39
CA ARG A 180 10.98 -10.21 4.36
C ARG A 180 10.35 -8.89 4.80
N TYR A 181 10.83 -7.82 4.19
CA TYR A 181 10.27 -6.47 4.29
C TYR A 181 9.87 -5.99 2.90
N TYR A 182 8.61 -5.62 2.74
CA TYR A 182 8.03 -5.25 1.45
C TYR A 182 7.82 -3.75 1.32
N THR A 183 8.16 -3.19 0.16
CA THR A 183 7.76 -1.85 -0.28
C THR A 183 6.85 -2.00 -1.49
N VAL A 184 5.67 -1.39 -1.44
CA VAL A 184 4.72 -1.47 -2.57
C VAL A 184 5.25 -0.65 -3.75
N THR A 185 5.34 -1.30 -4.90
CA THR A 185 5.81 -0.72 -6.16
C THR A 185 4.68 -0.32 -7.07
N GLN A 186 3.57 -1.05 -7.04
CA GLN A 186 2.40 -0.81 -7.87
C GLN A 186 1.10 -1.30 -7.22
N VAL A 187 0.00 -0.66 -7.57
CA VAL A 187 -1.36 -1.03 -7.17
C VAL A 187 -2.17 -1.32 -8.42
N ARG A 188 -2.90 -2.44 -8.44
CA ARG A 188 -3.70 -2.90 -9.58
C ARG A 188 -5.20 -2.79 -9.33
N PRO A 189 -5.87 -1.71 -9.75
CA PRO A 189 -7.33 -1.59 -9.65
C PRO A 189 -8.05 -2.72 -10.37
N ASN A 190 -9.13 -3.24 -9.77
CA ASN A 190 -9.91 -4.36 -10.31
C ASN A 190 -11.42 -4.12 -10.30
N ASP A 191 -11.88 -2.92 -10.00
CA ASP A 191 -13.31 -2.56 -9.93
C ASP A 191 -13.89 -2.06 -11.26
N GLY A 192 -13.09 -2.02 -12.32
CA GLY A 192 -13.49 -1.46 -13.62
C GLY A 192 -13.56 0.07 -13.64
N GLY A 193 -13.22 0.74 -12.54
CA GLY A 193 -13.15 2.19 -12.46
C GLY A 193 -12.05 2.77 -13.35
N LYS A 194 -12.26 4.02 -13.76
CA LYS A 194 -11.23 4.80 -14.45
C LYS A 194 -10.42 5.56 -13.40
N TYR A 195 -9.13 5.32 -13.40
CA TYR A 195 -8.18 6.00 -12.54
C TYR A 195 -7.19 6.76 -13.39
N ASP A 196 -6.83 7.95 -12.93
CA ASP A 196 -5.68 8.66 -13.50
C ASP A 196 -4.40 8.02 -12.95
N THR A 197 -3.88 7.09 -13.72
CA THR A 197 -2.61 6.39 -13.42
C THR A 197 -1.44 6.98 -14.20
N THR A 198 -1.69 8.05 -14.98
CA THR A 198 -0.72 8.66 -15.89
C THR A 198 -0.25 10.04 -15.44
N SER A 199 -0.68 10.50 -14.26
CA SER A 199 -0.22 11.77 -13.65
C SER A 199 1.27 11.72 -13.28
N LEU A 200 2.04 11.35 -14.22
CA LEU A 200 3.39 10.84 -14.06
C LEU A 200 4.38 11.76 -14.75
#